data_8285e52a9fe5efadf5b2f3311d7d6443
#
_entry.id   8285e52a9fe5efadf5b2f3311d7d6443
#
_cell.length_a   1.000
_cell.length_b   1.000
_cell.length_c   1.000
_cell.angle_alpha   90.00
_cell.angle_beta   90.00
_cell.angle_gamma   90.00
#
_symmetry.space_group_name_H-M   'P 1'
#
loop_
_entity.id
_entity.type
_entity.pdbx_description
1 polymer ?
#
loop_
_entity_poly.entity_id
_entity_poly.type
_entity_poly.pdbx_seq_one_letter_code
_entity_poly.pdbx_strand_id
1 'polypeptide(L)'
;MSVSLNNHESRIKVLENKTASGNGLGYGQKWYNVKANRVNGTTYTNTTGAPIMVAIGTNHGKSLSLNITVDGVRIYNAANGSSSSGQLAMCSIIPPNSTYSCGGSIVTWNELRSNNVYYTLLVGEVA
;
A
#
# COMPACT_ATOMS: atom_id res chain seq x y z
N MET A 1 -20.33 -32.08 -24.64
CA MET A 1 -20.00 -30.87 -25.39
C MET A 1 -20.35 -29.60 -24.62
N SER A 2 -21.61 -29.41 -24.21
CA SER A 2 -22.01 -28.23 -23.46
C SER A 2 -21.32 -28.10 -22.10
N VAL A 3 -21.08 -29.20 -21.39
CA VAL A 3 -20.41 -29.20 -20.10
C VAL A 3 -18.95 -28.71 -20.23
N SER A 4 -18.27 -29.20 -21.26
CA SER A 4 -16.89 -28.79 -21.52
C SER A 4 -16.80 -27.30 -21.86
N LEU A 5 -17.73 -26.79 -22.63
CA LEU A 5 -17.81 -25.40 -23.04
C LEU A 5 -18.08 -24.49 -21.80
N ASN A 6 -19.02 -24.91 -20.96
CA ASN A 6 -19.33 -24.15 -19.74
C ASN A 6 -18.13 -24.07 -18.78
N ASN A 7 -17.37 -25.16 -18.63
CA ASN A 7 -16.16 -25.17 -17.83
C ASN A 7 -15.11 -24.20 -18.39
N HIS A 8 -15.00 -24.16 -19.71
CA HIS A 8 -14.06 -23.27 -20.37
C HIS A 8 -14.40 -21.80 -20.12
N GLU A 9 -15.67 -21.43 -20.25
CA GLU A 9 -16.15 -20.08 -19.98
C GLU A 9 -15.92 -19.68 -18.52
N SER A 10 -16.20 -20.58 -17.59
CA SER A 10 -15.97 -20.34 -16.17
C SER A 10 -14.48 -20.07 -15.87
N ARG A 11 -13.61 -20.84 -16.50
CA ARG A 11 -12.16 -20.66 -16.34
C ARG A 11 -11.69 -19.33 -16.91
N ILE A 12 -12.21 -18.92 -18.05
CA ILE A 12 -11.87 -17.63 -18.64
C ILE A 12 -12.29 -16.49 -17.72
N LYS A 13 -13.49 -16.54 -17.15
CA LYS A 13 -13.96 -15.52 -16.22
C LYS A 13 -13.09 -15.42 -14.97
N VAL A 14 -12.66 -16.55 -14.41
CA VAL A 14 -11.77 -16.56 -13.25
C VAL A 14 -10.42 -15.92 -13.60
N LEU A 15 -9.87 -16.23 -14.77
CA LEU A 15 -8.61 -15.64 -15.22
C LEU A 15 -8.74 -14.13 -15.43
N GLU A 16 -9.83 -13.67 -16.03
CA GLU A 16 -10.09 -12.26 -16.24
C GLU A 16 -10.17 -11.51 -14.91
N ASN A 17 -10.87 -12.07 -13.93
CA ASN A 17 -10.98 -11.47 -12.61
C ASN A 17 -9.61 -11.40 -11.92
N LYS A 18 -8.81 -12.44 -12.00
CA LYS A 18 -7.46 -12.44 -11.47
C LYS A 18 -6.59 -11.37 -12.15
N THR A 19 -6.71 -11.27 -13.46
CA THR A 19 -5.95 -10.27 -14.23
C THR A 19 -6.36 -8.84 -13.83
N ALA A 20 -7.64 -8.62 -13.55
CA ALA A 20 -8.14 -7.30 -13.17
C ALA A 20 -7.77 -6.90 -11.74
N SER A 21 -7.69 -7.87 -10.80
CA SER A 21 -7.52 -7.56 -9.38
C SER A 21 -6.27 -8.18 -8.75
N GLY A 22 -5.69 -9.21 -9.37
CA GLY A 22 -4.59 -9.99 -8.81
C GLY A 22 -3.26 -9.86 -9.52
N ASN A 23 -3.09 -8.86 -10.37
CA ASN A 23 -1.81 -8.63 -11.04
C ASN A 23 -0.76 -8.18 -10.04
N GLY A 24 0.49 -8.41 -10.41
CA GLY A 24 1.61 -8.03 -9.59
C GLY A 24 1.75 -6.52 -9.39
N LEU A 25 2.66 -6.17 -8.50
CA LEU A 25 2.95 -4.78 -8.16
C LEU A 25 3.34 -3.98 -9.41
N GLY A 26 2.72 -2.81 -9.57
CA GLY A 26 2.96 -1.90 -10.68
C GLY A 26 2.07 -2.11 -11.87
N TYR A 27 1.55 -3.31 -12.07
CA TYR A 27 0.73 -3.62 -13.23
C TYR A 27 -0.69 -3.06 -13.03
N GLY A 28 -1.09 -2.16 -13.93
CA GLY A 28 -2.41 -1.52 -13.82
C GLY A 28 -2.57 -0.62 -12.61
N GLN A 29 -1.48 -0.23 -11.99
CA GLN A 29 -1.48 0.60 -10.78
C GLN A 29 -0.88 1.97 -11.07
N LYS A 30 -1.25 2.96 -10.25
CA LYS A 30 -0.72 4.32 -10.30
C LYS A 30 -0.42 4.79 -8.88
N TRP A 31 0.45 5.77 -8.78
CA TRP A 31 0.73 6.43 -7.50
C TRP A 31 -0.37 7.42 -7.16
N TYR A 32 -0.83 7.36 -5.91
CA TYR A 32 -1.82 8.29 -5.36
C TYR A 32 -1.27 8.92 -4.09
N ASN A 33 -1.45 10.22 -3.96
CA ASN A 33 -1.19 10.92 -2.71
C ASN A 33 -2.37 10.66 -1.77
N VAL A 34 -2.11 9.91 -0.71
CA VAL A 34 -3.15 9.50 0.25
C VAL A 34 -2.97 10.16 1.62
N LYS A 35 -2.10 11.15 1.73
CA LYS A 35 -1.76 11.78 3.01
C LYS A 35 -3.00 12.27 3.75
N ALA A 36 -3.97 12.84 3.05
CA ALA A 36 -5.20 13.35 3.64
C ALA A 36 -6.13 12.24 4.16
N ASN A 37 -5.91 11.00 3.72
CA ASN A 37 -6.75 9.85 4.07
C ASN A 37 -6.01 8.86 4.99
N ARG A 38 -4.87 9.24 5.53
CA ARG A 38 -4.06 8.39 6.40
C ARG A 38 -3.67 9.13 7.65
N VAL A 39 -3.59 8.38 8.74
CA VAL A 39 -3.23 8.91 10.06
C VAL A 39 -2.05 8.10 10.58
N ASN A 40 -1.03 8.80 11.11
CA ASN A 40 0.11 8.15 11.74
C ASN A 40 -0.34 7.20 12.85
N GLY A 41 0.21 6.00 12.87
CA GLY A 41 -0.06 5.02 13.90
C GLY A 41 -1.36 4.24 13.73
N THR A 42 -2.20 4.60 12.79
CA THR A 42 -3.41 3.84 12.49
C THR A 42 -3.06 2.64 11.62
N THR A 43 -3.63 1.50 11.95
CA THR A 43 -3.44 0.26 11.19
C THR A 43 -4.47 0.19 10.06
N TYR A 44 -3.99 0.03 8.84
CA TYR A 44 -4.81 -0.13 7.64
C TYR A 44 -4.65 -1.55 7.11
N THR A 45 -5.63 -2.02 6.35
CA THR A 45 -5.57 -3.32 5.69
C THR A 45 -5.57 -3.13 4.18
N ASN A 46 -4.67 -3.83 3.50
CA ASN A 46 -4.67 -3.84 2.03
C ASN A 46 -5.78 -4.77 1.53
N THR A 47 -6.92 -4.18 1.17
CA THR A 47 -8.11 -4.91 0.72
C THR A 47 -8.22 -4.95 -0.81
N THR A 48 -7.18 -4.56 -1.54
CA THR A 48 -7.23 -4.43 -3.00
C THR A 48 -7.21 -5.77 -3.74
N GLY A 49 -6.80 -6.84 -3.06
CA GLY A 49 -6.60 -8.14 -3.71
C GLY A 49 -5.27 -8.28 -4.44
N ALA A 50 -4.45 -7.23 -4.45
CA ALA A 50 -3.13 -7.21 -5.09
C ALA A 50 -2.12 -6.57 -4.15
N PRO A 51 -0.80 -6.84 -4.33
CA PRO A 51 0.19 -6.12 -3.55
C PRO A 51 0.16 -4.62 -3.92
N ILE A 52 0.34 -3.77 -2.92
CA ILE A 52 0.51 -2.34 -3.11
C ILE A 52 1.88 -1.93 -2.60
N MET A 53 2.32 -0.72 -2.95
CA MET A 53 3.54 -0.15 -2.38
C MET A 53 3.19 1.15 -1.67
N VAL A 54 3.73 1.31 -0.47
CA VAL A 54 3.59 2.53 0.33
C VAL A 54 4.92 3.24 0.35
N ALA A 55 4.92 4.54 0.09
CA ALA A 55 6.10 5.38 0.15
C ALA A 55 5.81 6.57 1.06
N ILE A 56 6.66 6.77 2.06
CA ILE A 56 6.54 7.87 3.00
C ILE A 56 7.83 8.67 3.06
N GLY A 57 7.72 9.94 3.41
CA GLY A 57 8.87 10.80 3.51
C GLY A 57 8.66 11.96 4.47
N THR A 58 9.77 12.56 4.89
CA THR A 58 9.79 13.75 5.75
C THR A 58 10.20 14.98 4.96
N ASN A 59 10.04 16.16 5.54
CA ASN A 59 10.78 17.34 5.11
C ASN A 59 12.24 17.23 5.56
N HIS A 60 13.08 18.11 5.05
CA HIS A 60 14.45 18.26 5.51
C HIS A 60 14.43 18.85 6.93
N GLY A 61 15.17 18.27 7.85
CA GLY A 61 15.21 18.76 9.22
C GLY A 61 16.05 17.89 10.13
N LYS A 62 15.99 18.20 11.42
CA LYS A 62 16.68 17.47 12.49
C LYS A 62 15.66 16.74 13.36
N SER A 63 16.13 15.73 14.07
CA SER A 63 15.29 14.96 15.02
C SER A 63 14.05 14.38 14.36
N LEU A 64 14.20 13.91 13.13
CA LEU A 64 13.13 13.29 12.37
C LEU A 64 13.15 11.78 12.56
N SER A 65 11.99 11.15 12.39
CA SER A 65 11.88 9.71 12.41
C SER A 65 10.85 9.24 11.38
N LEU A 66 11.00 8.01 10.90
CA LEU A 66 10.02 7.31 10.08
C LEU A 66 10.04 5.83 10.42
N ASN A 67 8.89 5.20 10.35
CA ASN A 67 8.80 3.75 10.47
C ASN A 67 7.62 3.22 9.68
N ILE A 68 7.74 1.97 9.24
CA ILE A 68 6.67 1.19 8.60
C ILE A 68 6.59 -0.16 9.29
N THR A 69 5.39 -0.55 9.69
CA THR A 69 5.10 -1.85 10.29
C THR A 69 4.10 -2.58 9.40
N VAL A 70 4.42 -3.82 9.03
CA VAL A 70 3.56 -4.66 8.18
C VAL A 70 3.29 -5.97 8.91
N ASP A 71 2.02 -6.32 9.08
CA ASP A 71 1.59 -7.52 9.80
C ASP A 71 2.23 -7.63 11.19
N GLY A 72 2.36 -6.50 11.87
CA GLY A 72 2.99 -6.43 13.19
C GLY A 72 4.50 -6.46 13.19
N VAL A 73 5.14 -6.55 12.03
CA VAL A 73 6.61 -6.58 11.91
C VAL A 73 7.10 -5.19 11.50
N ARG A 74 8.01 -4.62 12.27
CA ARG A 74 8.61 -3.34 11.92
C ARG A 74 9.62 -3.55 10.79
N ILE A 75 9.21 -3.19 9.57
CA ILE A 75 10.05 -3.38 8.37
C ILE A 75 11.17 -2.34 8.31
N TYR A 76 10.84 -1.09 8.59
CA TYR A 76 11.78 0.01 8.59
C TYR A 76 11.61 0.87 9.83
N ASN A 77 12.73 1.33 10.34
CA ASN A 77 12.78 2.28 11.45
C ASN A 77 14.01 3.15 11.26
N ALA A 78 13.81 4.42 10.99
CA ALA A 78 14.90 5.35 10.72
C ALA A 78 14.72 6.61 11.55
N ALA A 79 15.85 7.21 11.93
CA ALA A 79 15.85 8.47 12.65
C ALA A 79 17.15 9.22 12.36
N ASN A 80 17.09 10.55 12.40
CA ASN A 80 18.30 11.34 12.44
C ASN A 80 18.42 12.06 13.79
N GLY A 81 19.63 12.48 14.12
CA GLY A 81 19.90 13.12 15.41
C GLY A 81 19.56 14.60 15.44
N SER A 82 19.76 15.21 16.61
CA SER A 82 19.53 16.63 16.82
C SER A 82 20.66 17.50 16.28
N SER A 83 21.83 16.92 16.00
CA SER A 83 23.01 17.65 15.55
C SER A 83 23.23 17.64 14.03
N SER A 84 22.50 16.81 13.30
CA SER A 84 22.62 16.75 11.84
C SER A 84 21.25 16.84 11.20
N SER A 85 21.16 17.50 10.06
CA SER A 85 19.90 17.60 9.34
C SER A 85 19.92 16.77 8.06
N GLY A 86 18.77 16.30 7.67
CA GLY A 86 18.59 15.48 6.48
C GLY A 86 17.14 15.24 6.22
N GLN A 87 16.88 14.40 5.26
CA GLN A 87 15.53 14.01 4.88
C GLN A 87 15.46 12.48 4.92
N LEU A 88 14.37 11.95 5.47
CA LEU A 88 14.15 10.51 5.54
C LEU A 88 13.06 10.13 4.53
N ALA A 89 13.23 8.97 3.91
CA ALA A 89 12.24 8.41 3.01
C ALA A 89 12.34 6.90 3.05
N MET A 90 11.22 6.22 2.92
CA MET A 90 11.21 4.76 2.86
C MET A 90 9.96 4.28 2.13
N CYS A 91 10.02 3.05 1.62
CA CYS A 91 8.90 2.41 0.98
C CYS A 91 8.89 0.93 1.32
N SER A 92 7.69 0.34 1.24
CA SER A 92 7.52 -1.09 1.49
C SER A 92 6.39 -1.64 0.65
N ILE A 93 6.52 -2.89 0.25
CA ILE A 93 5.44 -3.66 -0.36
C ILE A 93 4.51 -4.11 0.76
N ILE A 94 3.21 -3.94 0.54
CA ILE A 94 2.18 -4.45 1.43
C ILE A 94 1.44 -5.55 0.69
N PRO A 95 1.62 -6.82 1.07
CA PRO A 95 0.92 -7.92 0.41
C PRO A 95 -0.59 -7.80 0.53
N PRO A 96 -1.36 -8.48 -0.35
CA PRO A 96 -2.81 -8.47 -0.23
C PRO A 96 -3.25 -9.05 1.12
N ASN A 97 -4.25 -8.44 1.71
CA ASN A 97 -4.83 -8.79 3.02
C ASN A 97 -3.90 -8.52 4.21
N SER A 98 -2.71 -7.99 4.00
CA SER A 98 -1.81 -7.60 5.09
C SER A 98 -2.22 -6.27 5.70
N THR A 99 -1.90 -6.13 6.99
CA THR A 99 -2.08 -4.85 7.68
C THR A 99 -0.79 -4.05 7.63
N TYR A 100 -0.92 -2.73 7.72
CA TYR A 100 0.24 -1.84 7.74
C TYR A 100 -0.06 -0.57 8.52
N SER A 101 0.96 -0.04 9.14
CA SER A 101 0.91 1.28 9.79
C SER A 101 2.22 2.00 9.55
N CYS A 102 2.13 3.30 9.47
CA CYS A 102 3.31 4.16 9.30
C CYS A 102 3.31 5.21 10.40
N GLY A 103 4.48 5.58 10.86
CA GLY A 103 4.60 6.57 11.92
C GLY A 103 5.83 7.44 11.76
N GLY A 104 5.90 8.48 12.58
CA GLY A 104 6.99 9.42 12.60
C GLY A 104 6.65 10.77 12.00
N SER A 105 7.66 11.43 11.46
CA SER A 105 7.57 12.79 10.94
C SER A 105 7.09 12.82 9.49
N ILE A 106 5.97 12.17 9.21
CA ILE A 106 5.49 11.98 7.84
C ILE A 106 4.93 13.27 7.26
N VAL A 107 5.46 13.68 6.12
CA VAL A 107 4.95 14.81 5.33
C VAL A 107 4.34 14.33 4.02
N THR A 108 4.93 13.29 3.41
CA THR A 108 4.41 12.69 2.20
C THR A 108 4.02 11.24 2.46
N TRP A 109 2.89 10.83 1.89
CA TRP A 109 2.39 9.46 2.00
C TRP A 109 1.71 9.13 0.69
N ASN A 110 2.34 8.30 -0.11
CA ASN A 110 1.84 7.90 -1.42
C ASN A 110 1.69 6.39 -1.48
N GLU A 111 0.72 5.93 -2.23
CA GLU A 111 0.48 4.50 -2.41
C GLU A 111 0.30 4.18 -3.88
N LEU A 112 0.98 3.14 -4.33
CA LEU A 112 0.84 2.58 -5.67
C LEU A 112 -0.25 1.53 -5.61
N ARG A 113 -1.39 1.80 -6.26
CA ARG A 113 -2.57 0.95 -6.19
C ARG A 113 -3.45 1.09 -7.43
N SER A 114 -4.44 0.22 -7.54
CA SER A 114 -5.38 0.22 -8.66
C SER A 114 -6.25 1.46 -8.68
N ASN A 115 -6.46 2.00 -9.86
CA ASN A 115 -7.25 3.21 -10.07
C ASN A 115 -8.74 3.00 -9.79
N ASN A 116 -9.29 1.88 -10.23
CA ASN A 116 -10.74 1.65 -10.26
C ASN A 116 -11.37 1.40 -8.88
N VAL A 117 -10.56 1.22 -7.83
CA VAL A 117 -11.04 0.95 -6.48
C VAL A 117 -10.57 2.01 -5.47
N TYR A 118 -10.02 3.10 -5.96
CA TYR A 118 -9.33 4.09 -5.13
C TYR A 118 -10.20 4.63 -3.98
N TYR A 119 -11.36 5.18 -4.31
CA TYR A 119 -12.19 5.82 -3.29
C TYR A 119 -12.77 4.82 -2.29
N THR A 120 -13.26 3.71 -2.77
CA THR A 120 -13.87 2.69 -1.93
C THR A 120 -12.88 2.16 -0.91
N LEU A 121 -11.66 1.82 -1.36
CA LEU A 121 -10.66 1.22 -0.49
C LEU A 121 -10.06 2.21 0.49
N LEU A 122 -9.92 3.47 0.13
CA LEU A 122 -9.40 4.47 1.07
C LEU A 122 -10.32 4.65 2.28
N VAL A 123 -11.63 4.56 2.08
CA VAL A 123 -12.61 4.71 3.16
C VAL A 123 -12.72 3.45 4.00
N GLY A 124 -12.66 2.27 3.37
CA GLY A 124 -12.95 0.99 4.01
C GLY A 124 -11.75 0.23 4.55
N GLU A 125 -10.52 0.75 4.47
CA GLU A 125 -9.31 0.00 4.80
C GLU A 125 -8.85 0.08 6.25
N VAL A 126 -9.54 0.78 7.11
CA VAL A 126 -9.17 0.83 8.53
C VAL A 126 -9.41 -0.52 9.15
N ALA A 127 -8.36 -1.07 9.78
CA ALA A 127 -8.40 -2.41 10.37
C ALA A 127 -9.16 -2.43 11.70
#